data_ce135c95625dd604a4034252cc90c59b
#
_entry.id   ce135c95625dd604a4034252cc90c59b
#
_cell.length_a   1.000
_cell.length_b   1.000
_cell.length_c   1.000
_cell.angle_alpha   90.00
_cell.angle_beta   90.00
_cell.angle_gamma   90.00
#
_symmetry.space_group_name_H-M   'P 1'
#
loop_
_entity.id
_entity.type
_entity.pdbx_description
1 polymer ?
#
loop_
_entity_poly.entity_id
_entity_poly.type
_entity_poly.pdbx_seq_one_letter_code
_entity_poly.pdbx_strand_id
1 'polypeptide(L)' 'MDDNLVSIEQLAKMLGVSTATINYYTNLGLFKVTDRRGNARLYQKDIAKKLHEQIRQLRKQGYSLRVIQERLDKGYSI' A
#
# COMPACT_ATOMS: atom_id res chain seq x y z
N MET A 1 9.48 19.86 -4.45
CA MET A 1 9.04 18.90 -3.45
C MET A 1 7.79 18.20 -3.93
N ASP A 2 7.72 16.90 -3.82
CA ASP A 2 6.57 16.15 -4.32
C ASP A 2 5.52 16.02 -3.21
N ASP A 3 4.44 16.77 -3.33
CA ASP A 3 3.35 16.77 -2.35
C ASP A 3 2.62 15.43 -2.30
N ASN A 4 2.88 14.56 -3.28
CA ASN A 4 2.26 13.24 -3.33
C ASN A 4 3.00 12.21 -2.46
N LEU A 5 4.17 12.57 -1.93
CA LEU A 5 4.93 11.69 -1.04
C LEU A 5 4.50 11.91 0.41
N VAL A 6 4.23 10.83 1.11
CA VAL A 6 3.78 10.88 2.51
C VAL A 6 4.55 9.85 3.33
N SER A 7 4.68 10.13 4.62
CA SER A 7 5.28 9.21 5.57
C SER A 7 4.32 8.05 5.87
N ILE A 8 4.84 7.00 6.52
CA ILE A 8 4.00 5.87 6.92
C ILE A 8 2.90 6.31 7.88
N GLU A 9 3.20 7.23 8.80
CA GLU A 9 2.21 7.74 9.76
C GLU A 9 1.09 8.50 9.06
N GLN A 10 1.45 9.36 8.10
CA GLN A 10 0.48 10.11 7.33
C GLN A 10 -0.38 9.16 6.49
N LEU A 11 0.26 8.17 5.86
CA LEU A 11 -0.46 7.20 5.03
C LEU A 11 -1.44 6.38 5.87
N ALA A 12 -1.02 5.93 7.05
CA ALA A 12 -1.88 5.16 7.94
C ALA A 12 -3.13 5.96 8.32
N LYS A 13 -2.97 7.24 8.64
CA LYS A 13 -4.12 8.12 8.95
C LYS A 13 -5.04 8.28 7.75
N MET A 14 -4.47 8.48 6.56
CA MET A 14 -5.26 8.66 5.34
C MET A 14 -6.08 7.43 5.01
N LEU A 15 -5.53 6.24 5.23
CA LEU A 15 -6.18 4.98 4.89
C LEU A 15 -7.01 4.42 6.03
N GLY A 16 -6.92 5.00 7.22
CA GLY A 16 -7.67 4.51 8.38
C GLY A 16 -7.16 3.19 8.90
N VAL A 17 -5.86 2.93 8.78
CA VAL A 17 -5.23 1.68 9.23
C VAL A 17 -4.05 2.00 10.14
N SER A 18 -3.46 0.96 10.76
CA SER A 18 -2.28 1.12 11.59
C SER A 18 -1.02 1.18 10.74
N THR A 19 0.05 1.74 11.30
CA THR A 19 1.37 1.72 10.64
C THR A 19 1.86 0.28 10.47
N ALA A 20 1.50 -0.61 11.40
CA ALA A 20 1.84 -2.04 11.29
C ALA A 20 1.22 -2.65 10.04
N THR A 21 -0.01 -2.27 9.70
CA THR A 21 -0.67 -2.74 8.48
C THR A 21 0.07 -2.26 7.24
N ILE A 22 0.51 -1.00 7.21
CA ILE A 22 1.30 -0.47 6.09
C ILE A 22 2.60 -1.25 5.93
N ASN A 23 3.31 -1.50 7.04
CA ASN A 23 4.55 -2.28 7.02
C ASN A 23 4.30 -3.71 6.51
N TYR A 24 3.22 -4.33 6.96
CA TYR A 24 2.86 -5.67 6.53
C TYR A 24 2.63 -5.71 5.01
N TYR A 25 1.86 -4.77 4.49
CA TYR A 25 1.60 -4.70 3.04
C TYR A 25 2.87 -4.39 2.25
N THR A 26 3.75 -3.56 2.82
CA THR A 26 5.05 -3.27 2.20
C THR A 26 5.91 -4.54 2.13
N ASN A 27 5.96 -5.31 3.21
CA ASN A 27 6.72 -6.56 3.26
C ASN A 27 6.18 -7.61 2.30
N LEU A 28 4.87 -7.60 2.04
CA LEU A 28 4.25 -8.49 1.06
C LEU A 28 4.48 -8.05 -0.38
N GLY A 29 5.02 -6.84 -0.59
CA GLY A 29 5.22 -6.31 -1.93
C GLY A 29 4.00 -5.62 -2.51
N LEU A 30 2.93 -5.42 -1.71
CA LEU A 30 1.73 -4.74 -2.18
C LEU A 30 1.93 -3.23 -2.25
N PHE A 31 2.55 -2.66 -1.22
CA PHE A 31 2.93 -1.26 -1.19
C PHE A 31 4.42 -1.14 -1.44
N LYS A 32 4.82 -0.17 -2.25
CA LYS A 32 6.23 0.05 -2.56
C LYS A 32 6.69 1.37 -1.96
N VAL A 33 7.86 1.33 -1.33
CA VAL A 33 8.53 2.54 -0.86
C VAL A 33 9.01 3.29 -2.10
N THR A 34 8.51 4.52 -2.28
CA THR A 34 8.86 5.32 -3.45
C THR A 34 10.17 6.07 -3.23
N ASP A 35 10.40 6.53 -2.00
CA ASP A 35 11.59 7.30 -1.67
C ASP A 35 11.85 7.16 -0.17
N ARG A 36 12.98 7.67 0.27
CA ARG A 36 13.36 7.68 1.67
C ARG A 36 13.87 9.06 2.07
N ARG A 37 13.54 9.47 3.28
CA ARG A 37 14.10 10.66 3.88
C ARG A 37 14.78 10.23 5.17
N GLY A 38 16.13 10.13 5.13
CA GLY A 38 16.86 9.50 6.21
C GLY A 38 16.43 8.04 6.34
N ASN A 39 15.96 7.64 7.52
CA ASN A 39 15.43 6.30 7.76
C ASN A 39 13.92 6.19 7.51
N ALA A 40 13.28 7.30 7.21
CA ALA A 40 11.83 7.30 7.00
C ALA A 40 11.48 6.85 5.58
N ARG A 41 10.54 5.91 5.49
CA ARG A 41 10.00 5.45 4.21
C ARG A 41 8.95 6.43 3.74
N LEU A 42 9.00 6.77 2.45
CA LEU A 42 8.01 7.64 1.83
C LEU A 42 7.24 6.86 0.77
N TYR A 43 5.93 7.07 0.76
CA TYR A 43 5.01 6.39 -0.15
C TYR A 43 4.32 7.42 -1.03
N GLN A 44 4.01 7.02 -2.25
CA GLN A 44 3.23 7.86 -3.15
C GLN A 44 1.75 7.67 -2.79
N LYS A 45 1.13 8.72 -2.24
CA LYS A 45 -0.19 8.59 -1.63
C LYS A 45 -1.27 8.16 -2.60
N ASP A 46 -1.25 8.68 -3.85
CA ASP A 46 -2.28 8.35 -4.83
C ASP A 46 -2.23 6.87 -5.21
N ILE A 47 -1.01 6.34 -5.41
CA ILE A 47 -0.83 4.94 -5.74
C ILE A 47 -1.22 4.05 -4.56
N ALA A 48 -0.78 4.41 -3.36
CA ALA A 48 -1.09 3.63 -2.15
C ALA A 48 -2.60 3.63 -1.87
N LYS A 49 -3.24 4.78 -2.05
CA LYS A 49 -4.68 4.91 -1.85
C LYS A 49 -5.45 4.01 -2.82
N LYS A 50 -5.06 4.03 -4.08
CA LYS A 50 -5.68 3.20 -5.11
C LYS A 50 -5.48 1.72 -4.82
N LEU A 51 -4.25 1.31 -4.47
CA LEU A 51 -3.95 -0.07 -4.12
C LEU A 51 -4.73 -0.52 -2.90
N HIS A 52 -4.83 0.33 -1.89
CA HIS A 52 -5.58 0.01 -0.67
C HIS A 52 -7.04 -0.28 -1.00
N GLU A 53 -7.66 0.54 -1.85
CA GLU A 53 -9.05 0.33 -2.26
C GLU A 53 -9.21 -0.97 -3.05
N GLN A 54 -8.28 -1.27 -3.94
CA GLN A 54 -8.30 -2.52 -4.69
C GLN A 54 -8.16 -3.72 -3.75
N ILE A 55 -7.28 -3.64 -2.77
CA ILE A 55 -7.09 -4.70 -1.78
C ILE A 55 -8.38 -4.90 -0.98
N ARG A 56 -9.03 -3.83 -0.56
CA ARG A 56 -10.30 -3.92 0.17
C ARG A 56 -11.36 -4.62 -0.65
N GLN A 57 -11.50 -4.25 -1.92
CA GLN A 57 -12.51 -4.85 -2.80
C GLN A 57 -12.26 -6.35 -2.96
N LEU A 58 -11.03 -6.75 -3.18
CA LEU A 58 -10.70 -8.16 -3.34
C LEU A 58 -10.88 -8.94 -2.04
N ARG A 59 -10.55 -8.34 -0.91
CA ARG A 59 -10.77 -8.97 0.40
C ARG A 59 -12.26 -9.20 0.64
N LYS A 60 -13.09 -8.25 0.27
CA LYS A 60 -14.55 -8.41 0.36
C LYS A 60 -15.06 -9.57 -0.48
N GLN A 61 -14.42 -9.82 -1.61
CA GLN A 61 -14.77 -10.93 -2.49
C GLN A 61 -14.24 -12.28 -1.99
N GLY A 62 -13.48 -12.28 -0.90
CA GLY A 62 -12.98 -13.51 -0.30
C GLY A 62 -11.55 -13.88 -0.64
N TYR A 63 -10.84 -13.05 -1.41
CA TYR A 63 -9.45 -13.33 -1.75
C TYR A 63 -8.55 -13.08 -0.55
N SER A 64 -7.57 -13.97 -0.35
CA SER A 64 -6.54 -13.77 0.66
C SER A 64 -5.51 -12.75 0.16
N LEU A 65 -4.77 -12.16 1.10
CA LEU A 65 -3.70 -11.22 0.74
C LEU A 65 -2.65 -11.86 -0.16
N ARG A 66 -2.36 -13.14 0.06
CA ARG A 66 -1.40 -13.87 -0.75
C ARG A 66 -1.85 -13.95 -2.21
N VAL A 67 -3.12 -14.27 -2.43
CA VAL A 67 -3.68 -14.36 -3.78
C VAL A 67 -3.69 -12.98 -4.43
N ILE A 68 -4.02 -11.95 -3.66
CA ILE A 68 -4.01 -10.57 -4.17
C ILE A 68 -2.60 -10.18 -4.62
N GLN A 69 -1.59 -10.51 -3.82
CA GLN A 69 -0.20 -10.24 -4.15
C GLN A 69 0.19 -10.93 -5.46
N GLU A 70 -0.16 -12.20 -5.59
CA GLU A 70 0.15 -12.97 -6.80
C GLU A 70 -0.48 -12.35 -8.04
N ARG A 71 -1.73 -11.89 -7.94
CA ARG A 71 -2.41 -11.25 -9.05
C ARG A 71 -1.72 -9.95 -9.46
N LEU A 72 -1.34 -9.14 -8.50
CA LEU A 72 -0.66 -7.87 -8.76
C LEU A 72 0.72 -8.11 -9.37
N ASP A 73 1.46 -9.10 -8.87
CA ASP A 73 2.78 -9.44 -9.40
C ASP A 73 2.72 -9.91 -10.86
N LYS A 74 1.63 -10.54 -11.24
CA LYS A 74 1.44 -11.00 -12.61
C LYS A 74 0.87 -9.93 -13.52
N GLY A 75 0.62 -8.73 -12.98
CA GLY A 75 0.11 -7.61 -13.76
C GLY A 75 -1.37 -7.68 -14.06
N TYR A 76 -2.13 -8.52 -13.37
CA TYR A 76 -3.58 -8.56 -13.57
C TYR A 76 -4.22 -7.28 -13.08
N SER A 77 -5.11 -6.75 -13.89
CA SER A 77 -5.94 -5.62 -13.52
C SER A 77 -6.98 -6.06 -12.49
N ILE A 78 -7.24 -5.18 -11.56
CA ILE A 78 -8.21 -5.44 -10.50
C ILE A 78 -9.45 -4.60 -10.73
#